data_93072154b6b2fb82c3cc49626228ddf8
#
_entry.id   93072154b6b2fb82c3cc49626228ddf8
#
_cell.length_a   1.000
_cell.length_b   1.000
_cell.length_c   1.000
_cell.angle_alpha   90.00
_cell.angle_beta   90.00
_cell.angle_gamma   90.00
#
_symmetry.space_group_name_H-M   'P 1'
#
loop_
_entity.id
_entity.type
_entity.pdbx_description
1 polymer ?
#
loop_
_entity_poly.entity_id
_entity_poly.type
_entity_poly.pdbx_seq_one_letter_code
_entity_poly.pdbx_strand_id
1 'polypeptide(L)'
;MKRNMSLSQELDLTRDGTAEMTRWCIIIALHQCFGVGKDRLNKIEARANALAYESLDVAMTANDKGMPSTDRSRALREGWLPEGVEPEFRVPVLRAPRTRREQQLRMAGDVAASMVWTIYARACMELLGYSSKRLNRLREETLANYRQVNEEGHESLSWAMERLRRCAEDALKEDITIENVPDEERAKQADRDYQEQKAAFIRRNMAKALGHRAAPAGANVLALEVIREKIDAVLQQPGMPDSWERRRK
;
A
#
# COMPACT_ATOMS: atom_id res chain seq x y z
N MET A 1 0.64 -27.52 7.87
CA MET A 1 0.38 -27.86 6.46
C MET A 1 -0.01 -26.60 5.70
N LYS A 2 0.79 -26.10 4.75
CA LYS A 2 0.37 -25.03 3.84
C LYS A 2 -0.73 -25.60 2.94
N ARG A 3 -1.96 -25.11 3.05
CA ARG A 3 -3.01 -25.45 2.08
C ARG A 3 -2.52 -24.96 0.71
N ASN A 4 -2.37 -25.88 -0.25
CA ASN A 4 -2.11 -25.53 -1.63
C ASN A 4 -3.36 -24.84 -2.18
N MET A 5 -3.36 -23.51 -2.21
CA MET A 5 -4.44 -22.75 -2.84
C MET A 5 -4.39 -22.97 -4.35
N SER A 6 -5.56 -23.05 -4.98
CA SER A 6 -5.65 -23.05 -6.44
C SER A 6 -5.22 -21.69 -7.00
N LEU A 7 -4.76 -21.66 -8.24
CA LEU A 7 -4.40 -20.40 -8.91
C LEU A 7 -5.58 -19.41 -8.95
N SER A 8 -6.80 -19.90 -9.13
CA SER A 8 -8.01 -19.05 -9.11
C SER A 8 -8.18 -18.35 -7.78
N GLN A 9 -8.05 -19.09 -6.67
CA GLN A 9 -8.15 -18.52 -5.32
C GLN A 9 -7.05 -17.47 -5.05
N GLU A 10 -5.83 -17.73 -5.53
CA GLU A 10 -4.75 -16.74 -5.40
C GLU A 10 -5.00 -15.48 -6.24
N LEU A 11 -5.54 -15.63 -7.45
CA LEU A 11 -5.90 -14.50 -8.28
C LEU A 11 -6.99 -13.64 -7.62
N ASP A 12 -8.00 -14.26 -7.03
CA ASP A 12 -9.08 -13.56 -6.35
C ASP A 12 -8.55 -12.85 -5.10
N LEU A 13 -7.80 -13.52 -4.24
CA LEU A 13 -7.16 -12.89 -3.08
C LEU A 13 -6.22 -11.73 -3.47
N THR A 14 -5.50 -11.88 -4.60
CA THR A 14 -4.62 -10.82 -5.09
C THR A 14 -5.43 -9.61 -5.57
N ARG A 15 -6.56 -9.82 -6.26
CA ARG A 15 -7.45 -8.74 -6.69
C ARG A 15 -8.02 -7.99 -5.49
N ASP A 16 -8.58 -8.73 -4.52
CA ASP A 16 -9.21 -8.15 -3.34
C ASP A 16 -8.21 -7.38 -2.49
N GLY A 17 -7.08 -7.98 -2.16
CA GLY A 17 -6.04 -7.33 -1.37
C GLY A 17 -5.43 -6.12 -2.09
N THR A 18 -5.24 -6.18 -3.42
CA THR A 18 -4.73 -5.03 -4.18
C THR A 18 -5.78 -3.92 -4.29
N ALA A 19 -7.05 -4.27 -4.48
CA ALA A 19 -8.13 -3.29 -4.50
C ALA A 19 -8.22 -2.52 -3.18
N GLU A 20 -8.20 -3.23 -2.06
CA GLU A 20 -8.26 -2.64 -0.73
C GLU A 20 -7.04 -1.77 -0.42
N MET A 21 -5.85 -2.25 -0.72
CA MET A 21 -4.61 -1.48 -0.57
C MET A 21 -4.63 -0.19 -1.42
N THR A 22 -5.13 -0.27 -2.67
CA THR A 22 -5.27 0.89 -3.55
C THR A 22 -6.23 1.92 -2.95
N ARG A 23 -7.38 1.44 -2.45
CA ARG A 23 -8.36 2.27 -1.76
C ARG A 23 -7.72 3.02 -0.60
N TRP A 24 -7.00 2.36 0.29
CA TRP A 24 -6.35 3.01 1.43
C TRP A 24 -5.28 4.02 0.99
N CYS A 25 -4.46 3.68 0.00
CA CYS A 25 -3.46 4.61 -0.53
C CYS A 25 -4.10 5.88 -1.10
N ILE A 26 -5.26 5.77 -1.76
CA ILE A 26 -6.02 6.93 -2.28
C ILE A 26 -6.59 7.77 -1.12
N ILE A 27 -7.24 7.14 -0.13
CA ILE A 27 -7.82 7.81 1.03
C ILE A 27 -6.76 8.60 1.80
N ILE A 28 -5.61 7.97 2.05
CA ILE A 28 -4.48 8.60 2.73
C ILE A 28 -3.96 9.79 1.91
N ALA A 29 -3.79 9.64 0.60
CA ALA A 29 -3.38 10.71 -0.29
C ALA A 29 -4.37 11.88 -0.27
N LEU A 30 -5.67 11.61 -0.35
CA LEU A 30 -6.73 12.62 -0.26
C LEU A 30 -6.69 13.37 1.08
N HIS A 31 -6.51 12.65 2.17
CA HIS A 31 -6.44 13.25 3.50
C HIS A 31 -5.18 14.10 3.68
N GLN A 32 -4.02 13.52 3.44
CA GLN A 32 -2.73 14.12 3.78
C GLN A 32 -2.28 15.20 2.79
N CYS A 33 -2.49 14.96 1.49
CA CYS A 33 -1.95 15.84 0.45
C CYS A 33 -2.98 16.85 -0.07
N PHE A 34 -4.28 16.56 0.08
CA PHE A 34 -5.37 17.43 -0.39
C PHE A 34 -6.24 18.00 0.73
N GLY A 35 -5.99 17.63 1.99
CA GLY A 35 -6.74 18.15 3.15
C GLY A 35 -8.21 17.74 3.15
N VAL A 36 -8.56 16.61 2.54
CA VAL A 36 -9.94 16.13 2.52
C VAL A 36 -10.28 15.55 3.89
N GLY A 37 -11.23 16.15 4.58
CA GLY A 37 -11.67 15.71 5.90
C GLY A 37 -12.65 14.53 5.83
N LYS A 38 -12.89 13.87 6.99
CA LYS A 38 -13.73 12.68 7.19
C LYS A 38 -15.05 12.72 6.40
N ASP A 39 -15.87 13.76 6.57
CA ASP A 39 -17.21 13.81 5.97
C ASP A 39 -17.16 13.78 4.43
N ARG A 40 -16.13 14.40 3.85
CA ARG A 40 -15.93 14.37 2.41
C ARG A 40 -15.38 13.04 1.95
N LEU A 41 -14.48 12.42 2.73
CA LEU A 41 -13.97 11.07 2.44
C LEU A 41 -15.12 10.06 2.45
N ASN A 42 -16.00 10.11 3.45
CA ASN A 42 -17.15 9.21 3.52
C ASN A 42 -18.12 9.40 2.35
N LYS A 43 -18.30 10.64 1.88
CA LYS A 43 -19.09 10.89 0.66
C LYS A 43 -18.43 10.32 -0.59
N ILE A 44 -17.10 10.45 -0.70
CA ILE A 44 -16.32 9.87 -1.81
C ILE A 44 -16.43 8.35 -1.78
N GLU A 45 -16.30 7.72 -0.61
CA GLU A 45 -16.47 6.28 -0.45
C GLU A 45 -17.88 5.80 -0.84
N ALA A 46 -18.90 6.47 -0.35
CA ALA A 46 -20.28 6.14 -0.71
C ALA A 46 -20.52 6.27 -2.22
N ARG A 47 -19.97 7.31 -2.86
CA ARG A 47 -20.08 7.49 -4.32
C ARG A 47 -19.24 6.45 -5.07
N ALA A 48 -18.03 6.14 -4.58
CA ALA A 48 -17.18 5.12 -5.16
C ALA A 48 -17.87 3.73 -5.14
N ASN A 49 -18.52 3.39 -4.04
CA ASN A 49 -19.30 2.16 -3.94
C ASN A 49 -20.47 2.14 -4.95
N ALA A 50 -21.22 3.25 -5.09
CA ALA A 50 -22.27 3.35 -6.10
C ALA A 50 -21.72 3.17 -7.53
N LEU A 51 -20.59 3.82 -7.85
CA LEU A 51 -19.91 3.67 -9.14
C LEU A 51 -19.41 2.24 -9.38
N ALA A 52 -18.98 1.54 -8.34
CA ALA A 52 -18.61 0.12 -8.45
C ALA A 52 -19.79 -0.73 -8.90
N TYR A 53 -20.99 -0.52 -8.34
CA TYR A 53 -22.21 -1.21 -8.78
C TYR A 53 -22.60 -0.82 -10.22
N GLU A 54 -22.55 0.47 -10.56
CA GLU A 54 -22.78 0.95 -11.94
C GLU A 54 -21.83 0.26 -12.94
N SER A 55 -20.57 0.06 -12.53
CA SER A 55 -19.57 -0.62 -13.39
C SER A 55 -19.88 -2.09 -13.61
N LEU A 56 -20.47 -2.77 -12.63
CA LEU A 56 -20.93 -4.15 -12.78
C LEU A 56 -22.07 -4.25 -13.79
N ASP A 57 -23.05 -3.35 -13.72
CA ASP A 57 -24.18 -3.33 -14.66
C ASP A 57 -23.71 -3.11 -16.10
N VAL A 58 -22.76 -2.19 -16.31
CA VAL A 58 -22.15 -1.97 -17.62
C VAL A 58 -21.38 -3.20 -18.09
N ALA A 59 -20.63 -3.85 -17.19
CA ALA A 59 -19.88 -5.06 -17.52
C ALA A 59 -20.80 -6.22 -17.86
N MET A 60 -21.93 -6.40 -17.15
CA MET A 60 -22.95 -7.41 -17.46
C MET A 60 -23.58 -7.15 -18.82
N THR A 61 -24.05 -5.92 -19.08
CA THR A 61 -24.63 -5.53 -20.37
C THR A 61 -23.66 -5.75 -21.54
N ALA A 62 -22.39 -5.44 -21.37
CA ALA A 62 -21.36 -5.68 -22.38
C ALA A 62 -21.07 -7.18 -22.58
N ASN A 63 -21.20 -7.99 -21.52
CA ASN A 63 -21.11 -9.45 -21.61
C ASN A 63 -22.25 -10.02 -22.44
N ASP A 64 -23.47 -9.55 -22.25
CA ASP A 64 -24.65 -9.97 -23.00
C ASP A 64 -24.51 -9.64 -24.50
N LYS A 65 -23.73 -8.59 -24.82
CA LYS A 65 -23.37 -8.23 -26.21
C LYS A 65 -22.17 -9.01 -26.74
N GLY A 66 -21.63 -9.98 -26.00
CA GLY A 66 -20.50 -10.81 -26.43
C GLY A 66 -19.15 -10.08 -26.51
N MET A 67 -19.02 -8.92 -25.87
CA MET A 67 -17.77 -8.16 -25.86
C MET A 67 -16.68 -8.86 -25.05
N PRO A 68 -15.43 -8.99 -25.55
CA PRO A 68 -14.32 -9.57 -24.78
C PRO A 68 -14.09 -8.86 -23.46
N SER A 69 -13.70 -9.60 -22.40
CA SER A 69 -13.53 -9.04 -21.06
C SER A 69 -12.47 -7.91 -20.97
N THR A 70 -11.43 -8.00 -21.80
CA THR A 70 -10.39 -6.96 -21.91
C THR A 70 -10.96 -5.66 -22.47
N ASP A 71 -11.82 -5.74 -23.46
CA ASP A 71 -12.42 -4.57 -24.13
C ASP A 71 -13.50 -3.94 -23.23
N ARG A 72 -14.25 -4.75 -22.47
CA ARG A 72 -15.19 -4.28 -21.47
C ARG A 72 -14.50 -3.43 -20.39
N SER A 73 -13.41 -3.96 -19.83
CA SER A 73 -12.64 -3.26 -18.80
C SER A 73 -11.98 -1.99 -19.33
N ARG A 74 -11.60 -1.98 -20.62
CA ARG A 74 -11.07 -0.79 -21.28
C ARG A 74 -12.16 0.25 -21.48
N ALA A 75 -13.29 -0.11 -22.07
CA ALA A 75 -14.40 0.79 -22.34
C ALA A 75 -14.93 1.48 -21.07
N LEU A 76 -15.01 0.73 -19.96
CA LEU A 76 -15.37 1.29 -18.64
C LEU A 76 -14.38 2.37 -18.21
N ARG A 77 -13.09 2.10 -18.30
CA ARG A 77 -12.05 3.02 -17.83
C ARG A 77 -11.93 4.27 -18.70
N GLU A 78 -11.97 4.10 -20.03
CA GLU A 78 -11.83 5.20 -20.99
C GLU A 78 -13.00 6.18 -20.94
N GLY A 79 -14.23 5.71 -20.71
CA GLY A 79 -15.41 6.57 -20.65
C GLY A 79 -15.60 7.35 -19.35
N TRP A 80 -14.87 7.00 -18.30
CA TRP A 80 -15.09 7.56 -16.95
C TRP A 80 -14.10 8.63 -16.55
N LEU A 81 -12.94 8.67 -17.16
CA LEU A 81 -11.90 9.64 -16.84
C LEU A 81 -11.82 10.75 -17.89
N PRO A 82 -11.46 11.97 -17.48
CA PRO A 82 -11.27 13.07 -18.41
C PRO A 82 -10.00 12.86 -19.24
N GLU A 83 -9.95 13.50 -20.37
CA GLU A 83 -8.77 13.51 -21.23
C GLU A 83 -7.52 13.96 -20.44
N GLY A 84 -6.39 13.27 -20.68
CA GLY A 84 -5.11 13.52 -20.01
C GLY A 84 -4.97 12.87 -18.64
N VAL A 85 -5.92 12.04 -18.19
CA VAL A 85 -5.78 11.19 -17.01
C VAL A 85 -5.53 9.75 -17.44
N GLU A 86 -4.41 9.19 -17.02
CA GLU A 86 -4.04 7.80 -17.29
C GLU A 86 -4.99 6.83 -16.59
N PRO A 87 -5.73 5.98 -17.31
CA PRO A 87 -6.66 5.03 -16.72
C PRO A 87 -5.96 3.79 -16.13
N GLU A 88 -4.75 3.48 -16.60
CA GLU A 88 -3.98 2.37 -16.08
C GLU A 88 -3.27 2.75 -14.79
N PHE A 89 -3.48 1.96 -13.74
CA PHE A 89 -2.80 2.09 -12.48
C PHE A 89 -1.90 0.87 -12.26
N ARG A 90 -0.61 1.02 -12.55
CA ARG A 90 0.38 -0.03 -12.35
C ARG A 90 0.92 0.03 -10.93
N VAL A 91 0.62 -1.00 -10.16
CA VAL A 91 1.10 -1.11 -8.78
C VAL A 91 2.64 -1.19 -8.76
N PRO A 92 3.34 -0.33 -8.01
CA PRO A 92 4.78 -0.48 -7.81
C PRO A 92 5.10 -1.85 -7.20
N VAL A 93 6.12 -2.52 -7.71
CA VAL A 93 6.60 -3.80 -7.17
C VAL A 93 8.08 -3.72 -6.91
N LEU A 94 8.53 -4.48 -5.92
CA LEU A 94 9.93 -4.55 -5.52
C LEU A 94 10.80 -5.29 -6.55
N ARG A 95 10.21 -6.27 -7.24
CA ARG A 95 10.90 -7.07 -8.26
C ARG A 95 9.98 -7.41 -9.42
N ALA A 96 10.56 -7.56 -10.58
CA ALA A 96 9.83 -8.06 -11.74
C ALA A 96 9.39 -9.53 -11.53
N PRO A 97 8.20 -9.92 -12.03
CA PRO A 97 7.75 -11.31 -11.99
C PRO A 97 8.70 -12.20 -12.79
N ARG A 98 9.06 -13.36 -12.24
CA ARG A 98 9.98 -14.33 -12.85
C ARG A 98 9.28 -15.54 -13.45
N THR A 99 8.08 -15.83 -12.98
CA THR A 99 7.29 -16.98 -13.43
C THR A 99 5.99 -16.52 -14.09
N ARG A 100 5.41 -17.40 -14.93
CA ARG A 100 4.09 -17.17 -15.54
C ARG A 100 3.01 -16.92 -14.47
N ARG A 101 3.08 -17.65 -13.35
CA ARG A 101 2.15 -17.50 -12.22
C ARG A 101 2.29 -16.10 -11.57
N GLU A 102 3.51 -15.67 -11.27
CA GLU A 102 3.76 -14.32 -10.74
C GLU A 102 3.29 -13.23 -11.71
N GLN A 103 3.48 -13.44 -13.01
CA GLN A 103 2.97 -12.50 -14.03
C GLN A 103 1.45 -12.43 -14.04
N GLN A 104 0.76 -13.57 -13.91
CA GLN A 104 -0.71 -13.59 -13.83
C GLN A 104 -1.22 -12.89 -12.58
N LEU A 105 -0.61 -13.14 -11.41
CA LEU A 105 -0.95 -12.44 -10.17
C LEU A 105 -0.71 -10.93 -10.29
N ARG A 106 0.42 -10.55 -10.88
CA ARG A 106 0.74 -9.14 -11.16
C ARG A 106 -0.34 -8.48 -12.03
N MET A 107 -0.69 -9.09 -13.15
CA MET A 107 -1.73 -8.56 -14.04
C MET A 107 -3.09 -8.45 -13.34
N ALA A 108 -3.45 -9.43 -12.51
CA ALA A 108 -4.68 -9.41 -11.74
C ALA A 108 -4.71 -8.22 -10.75
N GLY A 109 -3.59 -7.97 -10.06
CA GLY A 109 -3.44 -6.81 -9.17
C GLY A 109 -3.52 -5.48 -9.94
N ASP A 110 -2.80 -5.34 -11.05
CA ASP A 110 -2.82 -4.10 -11.85
C ASP A 110 -4.24 -3.79 -12.41
N VAL A 111 -4.99 -4.81 -12.80
CA VAL A 111 -6.40 -4.64 -13.23
C VAL A 111 -7.27 -4.18 -12.08
N ALA A 112 -7.16 -4.79 -10.91
CA ALA A 112 -7.92 -4.40 -9.72
C ALA A 112 -7.59 -2.97 -9.28
N ALA A 113 -6.30 -2.62 -9.20
CA ALA A 113 -5.85 -1.27 -8.86
C ALA A 113 -6.36 -0.22 -9.87
N SER A 114 -6.31 -0.53 -11.17
CA SER A 114 -6.82 0.37 -12.22
C SER A 114 -8.32 0.62 -12.11
N MET A 115 -9.09 -0.41 -11.72
CA MET A 115 -10.53 -0.26 -11.51
C MET A 115 -10.81 0.64 -10.32
N VAL A 116 -10.18 0.38 -9.16
CA VAL A 116 -10.33 1.22 -7.97
C VAL A 116 -9.91 2.65 -8.25
N TRP A 117 -8.77 2.85 -8.93
CA TRP A 117 -8.32 4.17 -9.34
C TRP A 117 -9.37 4.91 -10.18
N THR A 118 -9.91 4.26 -11.20
CA THR A 118 -10.92 4.85 -12.11
C THR A 118 -12.17 5.27 -11.33
N ILE A 119 -12.67 4.41 -10.44
CA ILE A 119 -13.85 4.65 -9.59
C ILE A 119 -13.63 5.85 -8.67
N TYR A 120 -12.52 5.88 -7.94
CA TYR A 120 -12.22 6.98 -7.02
C TYR A 120 -11.90 8.30 -7.72
N ALA A 121 -11.19 8.25 -8.84
CA ALA A 121 -10.94 9.43 -9.66
C ALA A 121 -12.25 10.03 -10.16
N ARG A 122 -13.19 9.19 -10.62
CA ARG A 122 -14.53 9.62 -11.03
C ARG A 122 -15.32 10.23 -9.86
N ALA A 123 -15.32 9.59 -8.70
CA ALA A 123 -15.97 10.13 -7.51
C ALA A 123 -15.38 11.49 -7.09
N CYS A 124 -14.06 11.65 -7.17
CA CYS A 124 -13.39 12.93 -6.90
C CYS A 124 -13.74 14.02 -7.91
N MET A 125 -13.91 13.67 -9.18
CA MET A 125 -14.41 14.61 -10.20
C MET A 125 -15.81 15.10 -9.86
N GLU A 126 -16.71 14.18 -9.56
CA GLU A 126 -18.12 14.49 -9.33
C GLU A 126 -18.36 15.28 -8.05
N LEU A 127 -17.66 14.90 -6.97
CA LEU A 127 -17.89 15.47 -5.64
C LEU A 127 -16.98 16.65 -5.30
N LEU A 128 -15.75 16.68 -5.82
CA LEU A 128 -14.75 17.69 -5.51
C LEU A 128 -14.39 18.59 -6.68
N GLY A 129 -14.93 18.32 -7.88
CA GLY A 129 -14.60 19.06 -9.09
C GLY A 129 -13.12 18.96 -9.48
N TYR A 130 -12.47 17.81 -9.25
CA TYR A 130 -11.06 17.65 -9.57
C TYR A 130 -10.83 17.66 -11.08
N SER A 131 -9.92 18.53 -11.51
CA SER A 131 -9.43 18.57 -12.90
C SER A 131 -8.40 17.47 -13.14
N SER A 132 -8.10 17.19 -14.43
CA SER A 132 -7.08 16.22 -14.84
C SER A 132 -5.74 16.46 -14.11
N LYS A 133 -5.32 17.71 -13.92
CA LYS A 133 -4.09 18.05 -13.20
C LYS A 133 -4.14 17.60 -11.73
N ARG A 134 -5.26 17.81 -11.05
CA ARG A 134 -5.43 17.35 -9.65
C ARG A 134 -5.50 15.83 -9.54
N LEU A 135 -6.18 15.18 -10.47
CA LEU A 135 -6.26 13.72 -10.53
C LEU A 135 -4.88 13.09 -10.78
N ASN A 136 -4.11 13.62 -11.72
CA ASN A 136 -2.75 13.14 -11.97
C ASN A 136 -1.86 13.31 -10.73
N ARG A 137 -1.98 14.45 -10.01
CA ARG A 137 -1.29 14.61 -8.73
C ARG A 137 -1.76 13.60 -7.69
N LEU A 138 -3.06 13.34 -7.57
CA LEU A 138 -3.60 12.33 -6.66
C LEU A 138 -3.05 10.95 -7.00
N ARG A 139 -2.95 10.62 -8.30
CA ARG A 139 -2.34 9.37 -8.76
C ARG A 139 -0.89 9.23 -8.31
N GLU A 140 -0.08 10.28 -8.48
CA GLU A 140 1.33 10.26 -8.07
C GLU A 140 1.49 10.12 -6.54
N GLU A 141 0.67 10.79 -5.74
CA GLU A 141 0.68 10.65 -4.28
C GLU A 141 0.22 9.25 -3.85
N THR A 142 -0.76 8.68 -4.53
CA THR A 142 -1.19 7.29 -4.31
C THR A 142 -0.05 6.31 -4.61
N LEU A 143 0.65 6.49 -5.73
CA LEU A 143 1.82 5.68 -6.08
C LEU A 143 2.97 5.87 -5.08
N ALA A 144 3.14 7.07 -4.53
CA ALA A 144 4.15 7.31 -3.49
C ALA A 144 3.82 6.53 -2.21
N ASN A 145 2.55 6.47 -1.80
CA ASN A 145 2.11 5.65 -0.67
C ASN A 145 2.39 4.15 -0.91
N TYR A 146 2.12 3.66 -2.11
CA TYR A 146 2.47 2.29 -2.50
C TYR A 146 3.96 1.99 -2.40
N ARG A 147 4.81 2.89 -2.92
CA ARG A 147 6.27 2.72 -2.83
C ARG A 147 6.72 2.65 -1.39
N GLN A 148 6.16 3.49 -0.53
CA GLN A 148 6.47 3.48 0.90
C GLN A 148 6.08 2.16 1.57
N VAL A 149 4.87 1.65 1.32
CA VAL A 149 4.45 0.33 1.83
C VAL A 149 5.38 -0.77 1.34
N ASN A 150 5.80 -0.73 0.09
CA ASN A 150 6.73 -1.70 -0.45
C ASN A 150 8.12 -1.61 0.21
N GLU A 151 8.64 -0.41 0.43
CA GLU A 151 9.92 -0.20 1.13
C GLU A 151 9.86 -0.73 2.56
N GLU A 152 8.81 -0.42 3.29
CA GLU A 152 8.58 -0.92 4.65
C GLU A 152 8.30 -2.43 4.66
N GLY A 153 7.57 -2.93 3.67
CA GLY A 153 7.26 -4.35 3.49
C GLY A 153 8.47 -5.25 3.23
N HIS A 154 9.63 -4.67 2.85
CA HIS A 154 10.89 -5.39 2.77
C HIS A 154 11.33 -5.97 4.14
N GLU A 155 11.04 -5.27 5.20
CA GLU A 155 11.37 -5.68 6.55
C GLU A 155 10.25 -6.55 7.14
N SER A 156 8.98 -6.10 7.00
CA SER A 156 7.79 -6.86 7.42
C SER A 156 6.55 -6.38 6.67
N LEU A 157 6.02 -7.22 5.78
CA LEU A 157 4.80 -6.90 5.03
C LEU A 157 3.60 -6.71 5.97
N SER A 158 3.47 -7.54 6.99
CA SER A 158 2.36 -7.46 7.94
C SER A 158 2.34 -6.13 8.68
N TRP A 159 3.51 -5.65 9.08
CA TRP A 159 3.66 -4.36 9.75
C TRP A 159 3.37 -3.19 8.81
N ALA A 160 3.89 -3.22 7.57
CA ALA A 160 3.62 -2.19 6.58
C ALA A 160 2.13 -2.06 6.27
N MET A 161 1.43 -3.19 6.17
CA MET A 161 -0.02 -3.23 5.96
C MET A 161 -0.79 -2.70 7.18
N GLU A 162 -0.37 -3.04 8.39
CA GLU A 162 -0.98 -2.52 9.61
C GLU A 162 -0.79 -1.00 9.75
N ARG A 163 0.38 -0.48 9.41
CA ARG A 163 0.58 0.99 9.35
C ARG A 163 -0.30 1.66 8.33
N LEU A 164 -0.41 1.08 7.13
CA LEU A 164 -1.28 1.61 6.09
C LEU A 164 -2.73 1.66 6.58
N ARG A 165 -3.20 0.59 7.23
CA ARG A 165 -4.53 0.50 7.82
C ARG A 165 -4.77 1.61 8.86
N ARG A 166 -3.85 1.77 9.82
CA ARG A 166 -3.94 2.82 10.85
C ARG A 166 -3.96 4.23 10.25
N CYS A 167 -3.19 4.48 9.20
CA CYS A 167 -3.24 5.76 8.48
C CYS A 167 -4.59 6.00 7.81
N ALA A 168 -5.22 4.95 7.27
CA ALA A 168 -6.55 5.04 6.69
C ALA A 168 -7.63 5.26 7.78
N GLU A 169 -7.53 4.57 8.93
CA GLU A 169 -8.39 4.79 10.10
C GLU A 169 -8.31 6.24 10.61
N ASP A 170 -7.08 6.76 10.73
CA ASP A 170 -6.88 8.15 11.16
C ASP A 170 -7.51 9.15 10.17
N ALA A 171 -7.45 8.87 8.88
CA ALA A 171 -8.08 9.69 7.85
C ALA A 171 -9.61 9.64 7.90
N LEU A 172 -10.18 8.46 8.09
CA LEU A 172 -11.62 8.22 8.13
C LEU A 172 -12.22 8.49 9.52
N LYS A 173 -11.40 8.50 10.57
CA LYS A 173 -11.83 8.53 11.98
C LYS A 173 -12.80 7.38 12.33
N GLU A 174 -12.57 6.24 11.75
CA GLU A 174 -13.37 5.02 11.90
C GLU A 174 -12.43 3.83 12.06
N ASP A 175 -12.79 2.89 12.92
CA ASP A 175 -12.05 1.65 13.05
C ASP A 175 -12.32 0.77 11.82
N ILE A 176 -11.28 0.45 11.08
CA ILE A 176 -11.36 -0.45 9.93
C ILE A 176 -11.17 -1.87 10.44
N THR A 177 -12.25 -2.60 10.60
CA THR A 177 -12.21 -4.04 10.91
C THR A 177 -11.91 -4.81 9.63
N ILE A 178 -10.79 -5.52 9.61
CA ILE A 178 -10.47 -6.49 8.57
C ILE A 178 -10.65 -7.88 9.18
N GLU A 179 -11.38 -8.76 8.50
CA GLU A 179 -11.67 -10.12 8.97
C GLU A 179 -10.43 -10.96 9.33
N ASN A 180 -9.24 -10.56 8.93
CA ASN A 180 -7.98 -11.27 9.14
C ASN A 180 -6.89 -10.46 9.84
N VAL A 181 -7.21 -9.27 10.39
CA VAL A 181 -6.21 -8.54 11.19
C VAL A 181 -6.21 -9.11 12.60
N PRO A 182 -5.02 -9.39 13.11
CA PRO A 182 -4.84 -9.84 14.48
C PRO A 182 -5.43 -8.82 15.45
N ASP A 183 -6.05 -9.31 16.52
CA ASP A 183 -6.46 -8.53 17.68
C ASP A 183 -5.30 -7.64 18.19
N GLU A 184 -5.60 -6.67 19.07
CA GLU A 184 -4.61 -5.72 19.58
C GLU A 184 -3.34 -6.39 20.11
N GLU A 185 -3.43 -7.61 20.66
CA GLU A 185 -2.26 -8.33 21.18
C GLU A 185 -1.35 -8.81 20.06
N ARG A 186 -1.89 -9.28 18.95
CA ARG A 186 -1.12 -9.66 17.76
C ARG A 186 -0.53 -8.45 17.05
N ALA A 187 -1.23 -7.30 17.03
CA ALA A 187 -0.68 -6.05 16.50
C ALA A 187 0.51 -5.58 17.36
N LYS A 188 0.38 -5.63 18.69
CA LYS A 188 1.47 -5.34 19.63
C LYS A 188 2.63 -6.35 19.53
N GLN A 189 2.33 -7.60 19.22
CA GLN A 189 3.36 -8.61 18.96
C GLN A 189 4.04 -8.36 17.61
N ALA A 190 3.31 -8.04 16.57
CA ALA A 190 3.87 -7.69 15.27
C ALA A 190 4.76 -6.45 15.33
N ASP A 191 4.38 -5.43 16.12
CA ASP A 191 5.21 -4.26 16.39
C ASP A 191 6.51 -4.64 17.12
N ARG A 192 6.45 -5.54 18.10
CA ARG A 192 7.63 -6.05 18.82
C ARG A 192 8.54 -6.85 17.90
N ASP A 193 7.98 -7.78 17.15
CA ASP A 193 8.70 -8.61 16.18
C ASP A 193 9.38 -7.76 15.11
N TYR A 194 8.70 -6.69 14.65
CA TYR A 194 9.29 -5.72 13.73
C TYR A 194 10.46 -4.97 14.34
N GLN A 195 10.32 -4.44 15.56
CA GLN A 195 11.42 -3.74 16.25
C GLN A 195 12.61 -4.67 16.47
N GLU A 196 12.36 -5.93 16.82
CA GLU A 196 13.40 -6.94 16.94
C GLU A 196 14.09 -7.26 15.62
N GLN A 197 13.32 -7.43 14.53
CA GLN A 197 13.86 -7.67 13.20
C GLN A 197 14.68 -6.47 12.70
N LYS A 198 14.17 -5.26 12.91
CA LYS A 198 14.89 -4.01 12.59
C LYS A 198 16.20 -3.91 13.36
N ALA A 199 16.17 -4.18 14.66
CA ALA A 199 17.37 -4.19 15.49
C ALA A 199 18.36 -5.27 15.01
N ALA A 200 17.87 -6.49 14.68
CA ALA A 200 18.70 -7.57 14.15
C ALA A 200 19.31 -7.22 12.80
N PHE A 201 18.56 -6.59 11.89
CA PHE A 201 19.05 -6.12 10.59
C PHE A 201 20.14 -5.05 10.75
N ILE A 202 19.92 -4.06 11.63
CA ILE A 202 20.92 -3.02 11.93
C ILE A 202 22.18 -3.67 12.52
N ARG A 203 22.05 -4.57 13.52
CA ARG A 203 23.18 -5.30 14.11
C ARG A 203 23.95 -6.10 13.06
N ARG A 204 23.24 -6.82 12.16
CA ARG A 204 23.84 -7.63 11.09
C ARG A 204 24.60 -6.78 10.08
N ASN A 205 24.06 -5.63 9.68
CA ASN A 205 24.71 -4.73 8.74
C ASN A 205 25.90 -3.99 9.38
N MET A 206 25.78 -3.61 10.64
CA MET A 206 26.91 -3.06 11.39
C MET A 206 28.01 -4.10 11.61
N ALA A 207 27.65 -5.35 11.95
CA ALA A 207 28.62 -6.44 12.05
C ALA A 207 29.33 -6.71 10.73
N LYS A 208 28.61 -6.65 9.59
CA LYS A 208 29.23 -6.74 8.25
C LYS A 208 30.17 -5.56 7.96
N ALA A 209 29.77 -4.34 8.29
CA ALA A 209 30.57 -3.14 8.08
C ALA A 209 31.83 -3.13 8.97
N LEU A 210 31.73 -3.68 10.18
CA LEU A 210 32.86 -3.84 11.11
C LEU A 210 33.74 -5.05 10.76
N GLY A 211 33.15 -6.15 10.27
CA GLY A 211 33.85 -7.40 9.90
C GLY A 211 34.70 -7.25 8.65
N HIS A 212 34.45 -6.26 7.79
CA HIS A 212 35.35 -5.90 6.67
C HIS A 212 36.58 -5.10 7.09
N ARG A 213 36.62 -4.58 8.32
CA ARG A 213 37.86 -4.14 8.97
C ARG A 213 38.29 -5.30 9.86
N ALA A 214 39.23 -6.10 9.35
CA ALA A 214 39.88 -7.12 10.18
C ALA A 214 40.27 -6.49 11.51
N ALA A 215 39.54 -6.83 12.58
CA ALA A 215 39.91 -6.39 13.89
C ALA A 215 41.28 -7.00 14.20
N PRO A 216 42.32 -6.20 14.51
CA PRO A 216 43.55 -6.77 14.98
C PRO A 216 43.23 -7.64 16.19
N ALA A 217 43.81 -8.83 16.25
CA ALA A 217 43.67 -9.74 17.37
C ALA A 217 44.11 -8.98 18.65
N GLY A 218 43.14 -8.59 19.48
CA GLY A 218 43.37 -7.78 20.66
C GLY A 218 42.50 -6.52 20.81
N ALA A 219 41.58 -6.25 19.89
CA ALA A 219 40.66 -5.12 20.02
C ALA A 219 39.62 -5.36 21.10
N ASN A 220 39.78 -4.61 22.13
CA ASN A 220 39.07 -4.47 23.38
C ASN A 220 37.55 -4.74 23.35
N VAL A 221 37.09 -5.62 24.21
CA VAL A 221 35.67 -5.84 24.60
C VAL A 221 34.97 -4.51 24.94
N LEU A 222 35.68 -3.54 25.52
CA LEU A 222 35.22 -2.18 25.82
C LEU A 222 34.76 -1.39 24.58
N ALA A 223 35.36 -1.60 23.40
CA ALA A 223 34.91 -0.91 22.18
C ALA A 223 33.59 -1.45 21.68
N LEU A 224 33.28 -2.72 21.89
CA LEU A 224 31.99 -3.33 21.55
C LEU A 224 30.88 -2.88 22.50
N GLU A 225 31.19 -2.68 23.77
CA GLU A 225 30.22 -2.16 24.75
C GLU A 225 29.87 -0.69 24.49
N VAL A 226 30.85 0.16 24.18
CA VAL A 226 30.61 1.57 23.81
C VAL A 226 29.80 1.69 22.50
N ILE A 227 30.03 0.79 21.54
CA ILE A 227 29.24 0.74 20.32
C ILE A 227 27.82 0.25 20.63
N ARG A 228 27.65 -0.72 21.50
CA ARG A 228 26.35 -1.22 21.95
C ARG A 228 25.56 -0.16 22.69
N GLU A 229 26.16 0.58 23.61
CA GLU A 229 25.52 1.71 24.29
C GLU A 229 25.11 2.83 23.33
N LYS A 230 25.93 3.14 22.33
CA LYS A 230 25.56 4.13 21.29
C LYS A 230 24.44 3.63 20.40
N ILE A 231 24.38 2.35 20.08
CA ILE A 231 23.28 1.74 19.31
C ILE A 231 21.99 1.78 20.13
N ASP A 232 22.07 1.38 21.40
CA ASP A 232 20.92 1.38 22.30
C ASP A 232 20.44 2.81 22.59
N ALA A 233 21.34 3.80 22.66
CA ALA A 233 20.99 5.21 22.78
C ALA A 233 20.30 5.77 21.51
N VAL A 234 20.70 5.33 20.31
CA VAL A 234 20.04 5.69 19.04
C VAL A 234 18.68 5.01 18.90
N LEU A 235 18.55 3.76 19.39
CA LEU A 235 17.30 3.02 19.39
C LEU A 235 16.29 3.52 20.44
N GLN A 236 16.79 4.15 21.53
CA GLN A 236 15.98 4.73 22.60
C GLN A 236 15.63 6.20 22.38
N GLN A 237 16.16 6.86 21.33
CA GLN A 237 15.72 8.21 21.01
C GLN A 237 14.24 8.17 20.57
N PRO A 238 13.32 8.78 21.34
CA PRO A 238 11.94 8.92 20.93
C PRO A 238 11.92 9.81 19.69
N GLY A 239 11.50 9.28 18.57
CA GLY A 239 11.26 10.08 17.38
C GLY A 239 12.43 10.17 16.41
N MET A 240 12.85 9.05 15.82
CA MET A 240 13.13 9.19 14.39
C MET A 240 11.82 9.64 13.77
N PRO A 241 11.77 10.84 13.14
CA PRO A 241 10.53 11.28 12.54
C PRO A 241 10.13 10.24 11.51
N ASP A 242 9.02 9.60 11.76
CA ASP A 242 8.41 8.68 10.85
C ASP A 242 8.33 9.37 9.50
N SER A 243 8.60 8.69 8.41
CA SER A 243 8.51 9.27 7.06
C SER A 243 7.13 9.90 6.80
N TRP A 244 6.12 9.45 7.53
CA TRP A 244 4.77 10.00 7.58
C TRP A 244 4.67 11.34 8.33
N GLU A 245 5.43 11.54 9.39
CA GLU A 245 5.46 12.82 10.15
C GLU A 245 6.20 13.93 9.40
N ARG A 246 7.19 13.60 8.57
CA ARG A 246 7.87 14.59 7.72
C ARG A 246 6.98 15.25 6.69
N ARG A 247 5.84 14.65 6.34
CA ARG A 247 4.87 15.23 5.42
C ARG A 247 3.85 16.15 6.09
N ARG A 248 3.86 16.24 7.44
CA ARG A 248 2.98 17.12 8.22
C ARG A 248 3.57 18.53 8.44
N LYS A 249 4.82 18.77 8.07
CA LYS A 249 5.46 20.08 8.05
C LYS A 249 5.64 20.56 6.61
#